data_b2700848c748ceb48c4867a175032155
#
_entry.id   b2700848c748ceb48c4867a175032155
#
_cell.length_a   1.000
_cell.length_b   1.000
_cell.length_c   1.000
_cell.angle_alpha   90.00
_cell.angle_beta   90.00
_cell.angle_gamma   90.00
#
_symmetry.space_group_name_H-M   'P 1'
#
loop_
_entity.id
_entity.type
_entity.pdbx_description
1 polymer ?
#
loop_
_entity_poly.entity_id
_entity_poly.type
_entity_poly.pdbx_seq_one_letter_code
_entity_poly.pdbx_strand_id
1 'polypeptide(L)'
;LIISNTHADNIKIATEGAYPPWNSKTSDGKLIGFEVDLANILCGYMKKHTCTIVEQDWDGMIPALKAKKYDAIMAGMSITDERKKVITFSQGYADEVASFAVMSGSSLEGIKTPEAINLSKGSNSGTLNTLKKALDGKTIGVQTATIHQNFLESGKVGKVNVRTYKTQDDVNLDLAAGRIDAALAAAVAFTDYAKKSGKNVVLVGPTFSGGDFGNGVGVGIRQEDTGLVKDFNK
;
A
#
# COMPACT_ATOMS: atom_id res chain seq x y z
N LEU A 1 -19.53 39.59 25.58
CA LEU A 1 -18.88 38.27 25.51
C LEU A 1 -19.29 37.64 24.19
N ILE A 2 -18.41 37.61 23.20
CA ILE A 2 -18.59 36.83 21.97
C ILE A 2 -18.16 35.40 22.32
N ILE A 3 -19.13 34.52 22.56
CA ILE A 3 -18.86 33.10 22.65
C ILE A 3 -18.58 32.62 21.22
N SER A 4 -17.30 32.53 20.85
CA SER A 4 -16.87 31.80 19.63
C SER A 4 -17.25 30.35 19.85
N ASN A 5 -18.34 29.92 19.23
CA ASN A 5 -18.62 28.50 19.04
C ASN A 5 -17.53 27.96 18.08
N THR A 6 -16.45 27.41 18.64
CA THR A 6 -15.49 26.64 17.87
C THR A 6 -16.18 25.30 17.55
N HIS A 7 -16.93 25.25 16.44
CA HIS A 7 -17.31 23.97 15.88
C HIS A 7 -16.02 23.21 15.59
N ALA A 8 -15.89 22.01 16.14
CA ALA A 8 -14.81 21.10 15.76
C ALA A 8 -14.98 20.79 14.27
N ASP A 9 -13.94 21.05 13.49
CA ASP A 9 -13.94 20.68 12.07
C ASP A 9 -13.98 19.16 11.95
N ASN A 10 -14.88 18.66 11.09
CA ASN A 10 -14.95 17.22 10.82
C ASN A 10 -13.95 16.84 9.75
N ILE A 11 -12.91 16.10 10.12
CA ILE A 11 -11.89 15.55 9.21
C ILE A 11 -12.42 14.26 8.58
N LYS A 12 -12.53 14.23 7.27
CA LYS A 12 -12.84 13.00 6.54
C LYS A 12 -11.55 12.29 6.17
N ILE A 13 -11.39 11.03 6.61
CA ILE A 13 -10.21 10.19 6.35
C ILE A 13 -10.64 9.07 5.42
N ALA A 14 -10.05 9.02 4.21
CA ALA A 14 -10.35 7.98 3.24
C ALA A 14 -9.48 6.74 3.45
N THR A 15 -10.09 5.57 3.32
CA THR A 15 -9.42 4.28 3.24
C THR A 15 -10.05 3.42 2.14
N GLU A 16 -9.36 2.35 1.69
CA GLU A 16 -9.87 1.52 0.61
C GLU A 16 -10.91 0.49 1.11
N GLY A 17 -10.65 -0.12 2.25
CA GLY A 17 -11.47 -1.22 2.76
C GLY A 17 -11.26 -2.56 2.04
N ALA A 18 -10.18 -2.70 1.27
CA ALA A 18 -9.86 -3.90 0.48
C ALA A 18 -8.37 -4.27 0.50
N TYR A 19 -7.63 -3.82 1.51
CA TYR A 19 -6.19 -4.07 1.68
C TYR A 19 -5.84 -4.58 3.08
N PRO A 20 -6.28 -5.79 3.47
CA PRO A 20 -5.94 -6.33 4.79
C PRO A 20 -4.44 -6.65 4.90
N PRO A 21 -3.83 -6.52 6.10
CA PRO A 21 -4.45 -6.17 7.38
C PRO A 21 -4.57 -4.66 7.63
N TRP A 22 -4.16 -3.83 6.67
CA TRP A 22 -4.19 -2.36 6.79
C TRP A 22 -5.62 -1.87 6.97
N ASN A 23 -6.49 -2.21 6.03
CA ASN A 23 -7.88 -1.85 6.03
C ASN A 23 -8.71 -2.91 5.28
N SER A 24 -9.90 -3.19 5.74
CA SER A 24 -10.84 -4.15 5.15
C SER A 24 -12.27 -3.83 5.55
N LYS A 25 -13.22 -4.60 5.03
CA LYS A 25 -14.63 -4.51 5.42
C LYS A 25 -15.11 -5.82 6.03
N THR A 26 -15.97 -5.71 7.01
CA THR A 26 -16.78 -6.82 7.51
C THR A 26 -17.89 -7.17 6.50
N SER A 27 -18.56 -8.29 6.69
CA SER A 27 -19.65 -8.72 5.81
C SER A 27 -20.85 -7.78 5.80
N ASP A 28 -21.04 -6.99 6.87
CA ASP A 28 -22.04 -5.94 6.98
C ASP A 28 -21.56 -4.55 6.50
N GLY A 29 -20.35 -4.51 5.88
CA GLY A 29 -19.80 -3.32 5.23
C GLY A 29 -19.07 -2.34 6.15
N LYS A 30 -18.86 -2.68 7.43
CA LYS A 30 -18.13 -1.83 8.36
C LYS A 30 -16.62 -1.86 8.04
N LEU A 31 -16.01 -0.67 7.95
CA LEU A 31 -14.57 -0.53 7.79
C LEU A 31 -13.84 -0.95 9.09
N ILE A 32 -12.83 -1.78 8.95
CA ILE A 32 -11.99 -2.32 10.03
C ILE A 32 -10.53 -2.40 9.57
N GLY A 33 -9.62 -2.68 10.50
CA GLY A 33 -8.20 -2.90 10.25
C GLY A 33 -7.32 -1.93 11.00
N PHE A 34 -6.00 -2.16 10.92
CA PHE A 34 -5.00 -1.39 11.64
C PHE A 34 -5.15 0.13 11.43
N GLU A 35 -5.34 0.57 10.20
CA GLU A 35 -5.43 2.00 9.87
C GLU A 35 -6.75 2.63 10.32
N VAL A 36 -7.84 1.85 10.34
CA VAL A 36 -9.12 2.31 10.87
C VAL A 36 -9.02 2.56 12.37
N ASP A 37 -8.37 1.63 13.10
CA ASP A 37 -8.14 1.77 14.54
C ASP A 37 -7.18 2.92 14.82
N LEU A 38 -6.07 3.03 14.07
CA LEU A 38 -5.11 4.11 14.20
C LEU A 38 -5.75 5.48 13.92
N ALA A 39 -6.57 5.60 12.86
CA ALA A 39 -7.28 6.84 12.53
C ALA A 39 -8.19 7.29 13.67
N ASN A 40 -8.92 6.36 14.29
CA ASN A 40 -9.78 6.66 15.45
C ASN A 40 -8.95 7.13 16.66
N ILE A 41 -7.80 6.49 16.92
CA ILE A 41 -6.90 6.88 18.01
C ILE A 41 -6.33 8.27 17.76
N LEU A 42 -5.78 8.52 16.58
CA LEU A 42 -5.20 9.83 16.21
C LEU A 42 -6.24 10.93 16.29
N CYS A 43 -7.47 10.66 15.83
CA CYS A 43 -8.57 11.61 15.94
C CYS A 43 -8.89 11.95 17.41
N GLY A 44 -8.85 10.96 18.30
CA GLY A 44 -9.03 11.18 19.74
C GLY A 44 -7.99 12.13 20.35
N TYR A 45 -6.77 12.13 19.83
CA TYR A 45 -5.72 13.08 20.24
C TYR A 45 -5.88 14.47 19.61
N MET A 46 -6.47 14.57 18.42
CA MET A 46 -6.74 15.85 17.74
C MET A 46 -7.99 16.53 18.30
N LYS A 47 -7.98 16.93 19.59
CA LYS A 47 -9.13 17.42 20.38
C LYS A 47 -9.99 18.51 19.74
N LYS A 48 -9.49 19.22 18.74
CA LYS A 48 -10.20 20.26 17.99
C LYS A 48 -10.94 19.75 16.77
N HIS A 49 -10.83 18.46 16.46
CA HIS A 49 -11.46 17.82 15.31
C HIS A 49 -12.37 16.68 15.74
N THR A 50 -13.35 16.40 14.90
CA THR A 50 -14.04 15.11 14.84
C THR A 50 -13.62 14.41 13.57
N CYS A 51 -13.68 13.08 13.47
CA CYS A 51 -13.30 12.37 12.26
C CYS A 51 -14.43 11.47 11.77
N THR A 52 -14.47 11.33 10.45
CA THR A 52 -15.31 10.34 9.77
C THR A 52 -14.42 9.56 8.82
N ILE A 53 -14.43 8.23 8.92
CA ILE A 53 -13.70 7.36 8.00
C ILE A 53 -14.64 7.05 6.83
N VAL A 54 -14.16 7.26 5.60
CA VAL A 54 -14.93 7.07 4.37
C VAL A 54 -14.21 6.10 3.45
N GLU A 55 -15.00 5.34 2.69
CA GLU A 55 -14.47 4.42 1.69
C GLU A 55 -14.18 5.16 0.38
N GLN A 56 -13.06 4.81 -0.24
CA GLN A 56 -12.67 5.29 -1.57
C GLN A 56 -11.83 4.22 -2.27
N ASP A 57 -12.19 3.87 -3.50
CA ASP A 57 -11.37 2.99 -4.35
C ASP A 57 -9.94 3.55 -4.49
N TRP A 58 -8.95 2.66 -4.45
CA TRP A 58 -7.52 3.02 -4.41
C TRP A 58 -7.09 3.91 -5.58
N ASP A 59 -7.45 3.57 -6.80
CA ASP A 59 -7.01 4.26 -8.03
C ASP A 59 -7.51 5.72 -8.12
N GLY A 60 -8.59 6.05 -7.40
CA GLY A 60 -9.17 7.39 -7.31
C GLY A 60 -8.71 8.23 -6.11
N MET A 61 -7.90 7.69 -5.19
CA MET A 61 -7.63 8.34 -3.89
C MET A 61 -6.97 9.71 -4.02
N ILE A 62 -5.83 9.82 -4.68
CA ILE A 62 -5.12 11.11 -4.79
C ILE A 62 -5.95 12.15 -5.57
N PRO A 63 -6.55 11.83 -6.72
CA PRO A 63 -7.46 12.75 -7.40
C PRO A 63 -8.62 13.25 -6.53
N ALA A 64 -9.25 12.37 -5.76
CA ALA A 64 -10.39 12.73 -4.91
C ALA A 64 -9.97 13.58 -3.69
N LEU A 65 -8.78 13.32 -3.10
CA LEU A 65 -8.17 14.18 -2.08
C LEU A 65 -7.94 15.60 -2.61
N LYS A 66 -7.35 15.73 -3.80
CA LYS A 66 -7.14 17.03 -4.46
C LYS A 66 -8.44 17.73 -4.80
N ALA A 67 -9.49 16.99 -5.15
CA ALA A 67 -10.84 17.51 -5.38
C ALA A 67 -11.61 17.81 -4.07
N LYS A 68 -10.96 17.70 -2.90
CA LYS A 68 -11.53 17.99 -1.56
C LYS A 68 -12.75 17.15 -1.20
N LYS A 69 -12.84 15.91 -1.71
CA LYS A 69 -13.91 14.98 -1.30
C LYS A 69 -13.72 14.50 0.14
N TYR A 70 -12.48 14.49 0.62
CA TYR A 70 -12.05 14.22 1.99
C TYR A 70 -10.71 14.94 2.26
N ASP A 71 -10.16 14.80 3.46
CA ASP A 71 -9.07 15.64 3.96
C ASP A 71 -7.76 14.88 4.14
N ALA A 72 -7.83 13.58 4.33
CA ALA A 72 -6.67 12.72 4.54
C ALA A 72 -6.90 11.32 3.94
N ILE A 73 -5.80 10.63 3.65
CA ILE A 73 -5.77 9.24 3.17
C ILE A 73 -5.00 8.39 4.17
N MET A 74 -5.60 7.30 4.65
CA MET A 74 -4.94 6.23 5.41
C MET A 74 -5.31 4.89 4.75
N ALA A 75 -4.46 4.42 3.84
CA ALA A 75 -4.75 3.26 2.98
C ALA A 75 -3.47 2.52 2.54
N GLY A 76 -2.54 2.25 3.46
CA GLY A 76 -1.26 1.64 3.13
C GLY A 76 -0.44 2.49 2.16
N MET A 77 -0.58 3.82 2.23
CA MET A 77 0.00 4.69 1.21
C MET A 77 1.48 4.95 1.48
N SER A 78 2.36 4.31 0.71
CA SER A 78 3.82 4.48 0.81
C SER A 78 4.22 5.91 0.51
N ILE A 79 5.13 6.45 1.32
CA ILE A 79 5.71 7.79 1.18
C ILE A 79 6.77 7.74 0.08
N THR A 80 6.45 8.16 -1.13
CA THR A 80 7.38 8.21 -2.27
C THR A 80 7.62 9.63 -2.75
N ASP A 81 8.77 9.85 -3.38
CA ASP A 81 9.09 11.17 -3.94
C ASP A 81 8.13 11.56 -5.08
N GLU A 82 7.62 10.56 -5.83
CA GLU A 82 6.63 10.81 -6.88
C GLU A 82 5.31 11.34 -6.28
N ARG A 83 4.80 10.71 -5.21
CA ARG A 83 3.59 11.15 -4.53
C ARG A 83 3.77 12.52 -3.85
N LYS A 84 4.96 12.79 -3.29
CA LYS A 84 5.29 14.10 -2.69
C LYS A 84 5.22 15.28 -3.67
N LYS A 85 5.29 15.04 -4.99
CA LYS A 85 5.12 16.10 -5.99
C LYS A 85 3.69 16.65 -6.03
N VAL A 86 2.70 15.87 -5.60
CA VAL A 86 1.27 16.20 -5.75
C VAL A 86 0.49 16.24 -4.44
N ILE A 87 0.98 15.58 -3.38
CA ILE A 87 0.43 15.60 -2.01
C ILE A 87 1.56 15.74 -1.01
N THR A 88 1.23 15.98 0.26
CA THR A 88 2.17 15.90 1.38
C THR A 88 1.80 14.73 2.30
N PHE A 89 2.68 14.42 3.24
CA PHE A 89 2.50 13.32 4.17
C PHE A 89 2.75 13.75 5.61
N SER A 90 2.12 13.05 6.54
CA SER A 90 2.55 13.02 7.93
C SER A 90 3.93 12.36 8.06
N GLN A 91 4.47 12.30 9.27
CA GLN A 91 5.50 11.32 9.61
C GLN A 91 4.98 9.91 9.29
N GLY A 92 5.91 9.01 8.92
CA GLY A 92 5.56 7.61 8.69
C GLY A 92 5.08 6.96 9.99
N TYR A 93 3.96 6.24 9.94
CA TYR A 93 3.43 5.49 11.08
C TYR A 93 3.75 4.00 11.05
N ALA A 94 4.24 3.50 9.92
CA ALA A 94 4.67 2.11 9.77
C ALA A 94 5.73 1.99 8.67
N ASP A 95 6.60 0.99 8.83
CA ASP A 95 7.47 0.53 7.76
C ASP A 95 6.76 -0.57 6.97
N GLU A 96 6.94 -0.56 5.66
CA GLU A 96 6.40 -1.55 4.75
C GLU A 96 7.49 -2.03 3.80
N VAL A 97 7.50 -3.33 3.53
CA VAL A 97 8.34 -3.94 2.51
C VAL A 97 7.47 -4.66 1.49
N ALA A 98 7.81 -4.52 0.21
CA ALA A 98 7.16 -5.27 -0.84
C ALA A 98 7.85 -6.62 -1.06
N SER A 99 7.12 -7.60 -1.59
CA SER A 99 7.67 -8.90 -1.97
C SER A 99 6.89 -9.50 -3.13
N PHE A 100 7.55 -10.36 -3.90
CA PHE A 100 6.84 -11.28 -4.75
C PHE A 100 6.25 -12.42 -3.93
N ALA A 101 5.11 -12.92 -4.36
CA ALA A 101 4.46 -14.09 -3.80
C ALA A 101 4.06 -15.06 -4.92
N VAL A 102 4.12 -16.36 -4.62
CA VAL A 102 3.72 -17.45 -5.50
C VAL A 102 2.92 -18.48 -4.73
N MET A 103 2.23 -19.38 -5.43
CA MET A 103 1.72 -20.59 -4.80
C MET A 103 2.86 -21.56 -4.52
N SER A 104 2.81 -22.23 -3.38
CA SER A 104 3.78 -23.29 -3.04
C SER A 104 3.82 -24.38 -4.11
N GLY A 105 5.01 -24.86 -4.43
CA GLY A 105 5.28 -25.75 -5.55
C GLY A 105 5.60 -25.04 -6.87
N SER A 106 5.59 -23.70 -6.88
CA SER A 106 6.00 -22.91 -8.07
C SER A 106 7.49 -23.07 -8.34
N SER A 107 7.86 -23.11 -9.63
CA SER A 107 9.27 -23.08 -10.07
C SER A 107 10.03 -21.83 -9.59
N LEU A 108 9.31 -20.79 -9.19
CA LEU A 108 9.89 -19.54 -8.68
C LEU A 108 10.32 -19.61 -7.22
N GLU A 109 9.94 -20.64 -6.44
CA GLU A 109 10.40 -20.81 -5.06
C GLU A 109 11.92 -20.98 -4.97
N GLY A 110 12.56 -21.47 -6.03
CA GLY A 110 14.02 -21.68 -6.08
C GLY A 110 14.85 -20.43 -6.34
N ILE A 111 14.27 -19.25 -6.43
CA ILE A 111 15.00 -17.99 -6.70
C ILE A 111 15.92 -17.67 -5.51
N LYS A 112 17.24 -17.72 -5.76
CA LYS A 112 18.24 -17.39 -4.73
C LYS A 112 18.62 -15.91 -4.85
N THR A 113 18.25 -15.14 -3.83
CA THR A 113 18.57 -13.72 -3.68
C THR A 113 18.96 -13.43 -2.22
N PRO A 114 19.53 -12.26 -1.90
CA PRO A 114 19.54 -11.77 -0.53
C PRO A 114 18.13 -11.72 0.04
N GLU A 115 17.99 -11.82 1.35
CA GLU A 115 16.69 -11.74 2.04
C GLU A 115 15.99 -10.40 1.83
N ALA A 116 16.74 -9.31 1.80
CA ALA A 116 16.23 -7.96 1.62
C ALA A 116 17.15 -7.09 0.77
N ILE A 117 16.57 -6.17 0.01
CA ILE A 117 17.30 -5.12 -0.70
C ILE A 117 16.63 -3.76 -0.49
N ASN A 118 17.47 -2.72 -0.42
CA ASN A 118 17.00 -1.33 -0.39
C ASN A 118 17.41 -0.64 -1.70
N LEU A 119 16.42 -0.23 -2.50
CA LEU A 119 16.67 0.35 -3.83
C LEU A 119 17.26 1.77 -3.79
N SER A 120 17.27 2.43 -2.62
CA SER A 120 17.96 3.70 -2.41
C SER A 120 19.42 3.53 -2.02
N LYS A 121 19.88 2.30 -1.73
CA LYS A 121 21.21 2.02 -1.17
C LYS A 121 21.94 0.95 -1.94
N GLY A 122 23.22 1.22 -2.24
CA GLY A 122 24.13 0.24 -2.84
C GLY A 122 23.76 -0.17 -4.28
N SER A 123 24.50 -1.16 -4.79
CA SER A 123 24.23 -1.74 -6.10
C SER A 123 23.37 -2.99 -5.97
N ASN A 124 22.14 -2.92 -6.48
CA ASN A 124 21.21 -4.04 -6.48
C ASN A 124 21.18 -4.81 -7.82
N SER A 125 22.11 -4.48 -8.75
CA SER A 125 22.12 -4.99 -10.13
C SER A 125 22.16 -6.51 -10.22
N GLY A 126 22.95 -7.17 -9.37
CA GLY A 126 23.05 -8.63 -9.34
C GLY A 126 21.71 -9.29 -8.99
N THR A 127 21.06 -8.80 -7.94
CA THR A 127 19.74 -9.30 -7.49
C THR A 127 18.66 -9.03 -8.55
N LEU A 128 18.63 -7.82 -9.11
CA LEU A 128 17.68 -7.47 -10.18
C LEU A 128 17.90 -8.32 -11.43
N ASN A 129 19.15 -8.64 -11.81
CA ASN A 129 19.45 -9.53 -12.92
C ASN A 129 19.00 -10.98 -12.65
N THR A 130 19.13 -11.46 -11.42
CA THR A 130 18.58 -12.77 -11.00
C THR A 130 17.07 -12.80 -11.20
N LEU A 131 16.37 -11.77 -10.70
CA LEU A 131 14.92 -11.63 -10.88
C LEU A 131 14.52 -11.53 -12.35
N LYS A 132 15.24 -10.73 -13.17
CA LYS A 132 14.99 -10.63 -14.61
C LYS A 132 14.97 -12.00 -15.29
N LYS A 133 15.95 -12.84 -14.97
CA LYS A 133 16.05 -14.19 -15.57
C LYS A 133 14.93 -15.11 -15.10
N ALA A 134 14.56 -15.03 -13.83
CA ALA A 134 13.54 -15.92 -13.24
C ALA A 134 12.13 -15.52 -13.66
N LEU A 135 11.86 -14.23 -13.82
CA LEU A 135 10.52 -13.69 -14.07
C LEU A 135 10.24 -13.43 -15.56
N ASP A 136 11.22 -13.65 -16.46
CA ASP A 136 11.05 -13.40 -17.88
C ASP A 136 9.85 -14.15 -18.46
N GLY A 137 8.96 -13.43 -19.12
CA GLY A 137 7.74 -13.96 -19.71
C GLY A 137 6.65 -14.39 -18.71
N LYS A 138 6.88 -14.28 -17.41
CA LYS A 138 5.90 -14.63 -16.38
C LYS A 138 4.76 -13.62 -16.33
N THR A 139 3.56 -14.08 -15.97
CA THR A 139 2.41 -13.23 -15.71
C THR A 139 2.38 -12.87 -14.23
N ILE A 140 2.52 -11.57 -13.92
CA ILE A 140 2.57 -11.07 -12.55
C ILE A 140 1.37 -10.19 -12.28
N GLY A 141 0.58 -10.57 -11.27
CA GLY A 141 -0.56 -9.81 -10.80
C GLY A 141 -0.16 -8.67 -9.88
N VAL A 142 -0.85 -7.55 -10.01
CA VAL A 142 -0.61 -6.36 -9.21
C VAL A 142 -1.86 -5.48 -9.14
N GLN A 143 -2.09 -4.82 -8.02
CA GLN A 143 -3.17 -3.84 -7.96
C GLN A 143 -2.81 -2.62 -8.82
N THR A 144 -3.79 -2.11 -9.56
CA THR A 144 -3.63 -0.94 -10.44
C THR A 144 -3.26 0.32 -9.68
N ALA A 145 -2.59 1.27 -10.33
CA ALA A 145 -2.19 2.57 -9.77
C ALA A 145 -1.30 2.49 -8.51
N THR A 146 -0.58 1.38 -8.33
CA THR A 146 0.35 1.19 -7.22
C THR A 146 1.80 1.41 -7.61
N ILE A 147 2.65 1.63 -6.62
CA ILE A 147 4.11 1.62 -6.80
C ILE A 147 4.62 0.25 -7.29
N HIS A 148 3.90 -0.82 -6.96
CA HIS A 148 4.20 -2.18 -7.38
C HIS A 148 4.02 -2.34 -8.91
N GLN A 149 2.92 -1.81 -9.46
CA GLN A 149 2.70 -1.76 -10.90
C GLN A 149 3.81 -0.96 -11.58
N ASN A 150 4.11 0.24 -11.11
CA ASN A 150 5.16 1.10 -11.68
C ASN A 150 6.52 0.39 -11.68
N PHE A 151 6.86 -0.34 -10.62
CA PHE A 151 8.09 -1.11 -10.52
C PHE A 151 8.15 -2.23 -11.56
N LEU A 152 7.08 -3.00 -11.75
CA LEU A 152 7.02 -4.03 -12.78
C LEU A 152 7.17 -3.45 -14.19
N GLU A 153 6.47 -2.36 -14.49
CA GLU A 153 6.47 -1.68 -15.79
C GLU A 153 7.80 -0.96 -16.07
N SER A 154 8.59 -0.65 -15.05
CA SER A 154 9.93 -0.03 -15.21
C SER A 154 10.94 -0.93 -15.95
N GLY A 155 10.65 -2.22 -16.08
CA GLY A 155 11.56 -3.21 -16.67
C GLY A 155 12.77 -3.58 -15.79
N LYS A 156 12.83 -3.10 -14.54
CA LYS A 156 13.90 -3.43 -13.59
C LYS A 156 14.00 -4.92 -13.27
N VAL A 157 12.89 -5.64 -13.37
CA VAL A 157 12.81 -7.09 -13.17
C VAL A 157 12.56 -7.89 -14.46
N GLY A 158 12.82 -7.29 -15.63
CA GLY A 158 12.73 -7.95 -16.92
C GLY A 158 11.41 -7.70 -17.65
N LYS A 159 11.18 -8.50 -18.70
CA LYS A 159 9.96 -8.44 -19.50
C LYS A 159 8.92 -9.38 -18.88
N VAL A 160 8.08 -8.83 -18.04
CA VAL A 160 6.97 -9.55 -17.40
C VAL A 160 5.64 -9.17 -18.05
N ASN A 161 4.67 -10.08 -18.03
CA ASN A 161 3.30 -9.79 -18.43
C ASN A 161 2.57 -9.25 -17.21
N VAL A 162 2.43 -7.92 -17.09
CA VAL A 162 1.75 -7.30 -15.96
C VAL A 162 0.24 -7.45 -16.12
N ARG A 163 -0.41 -8.08 -15.15
CA ARG A 163 -1.88 -8.16 -15.07
C ARG A 163 -2.33 -7.30 -13.90
N THR A 164 -3.11 -6.26 -14.20
CA THR A 164 -3.63 -5.31 -13.21
C THR A 164 -5.01 -5.72 -12.73
N TYR A 165 -5.29 -5.45 -11.46
CA TYR A 165 -6.55 -5.73 -10.78
C TYR A 165 -7.03 -4.49 -10.03
N LYS A 166 -8.33 -4.40 -9.77
CA LYS A 166 -8.89 -3.28 -9.01
C LYS A 166 -8.47 -3.33 -7.55
N THR A 167 -8.45 -4.51 -6.95
CA THR A 167 -8.12 -4.72 -5.53
C THR A 167 -7.00 -5.74 -5.34
N GLN A 168 -6.32 -5.69 -4.20
CA GLN A 168 -5.35 -6.72 -3.82
C GLN A 168 -6.02 -8.07 -3.59
N ASP A 169 -7.26 -8.10 -3.12
CA ASP A 169 -8.01 -9.35 -2.95
C ASP A 169 -8.22 -10.07 -4.28
N ASP A 170 -8.51 -9.35 -5.38
CA ASP A 170 -8.61 -9.94 -6.72
C ASP A 170 -7.28 -10.53 -7.18
N VAL A 171 -6.15 -9.86 -6.89
CA VAL A 171 -4.81 -10.41 -7.14
C VAL A 171 -4.60 -11.72 -6.41
N ASN A 172 -4.94 -11.76 -5.11
CA ASN A 172 -4.78 -12.93 -4.26
C ASN A 172 -5.63 -14.11 -4.74
N LEU A 173 -6.86 -13.86 -5.19
CA LEU A 173 -7.76 -14.89 -5.74
C LEU A 173 -7.21 -15.48 -7.03
N ASP A 174 -6.67 -14.66 -7.94
CA ASP A 174 -6.10 -15.14 -9.19
C ASP A 174 -4.77 -15.88 -8.98
N LEU A 175 -3.96 -15.43 -8.01
CA LEU A 175 -2.77 -16.16 -7.59
C LEU A 175 -3.12 -17.54 -7.04
N ALA A 176 -4.09 -17.61 -6.11
CA ALA A 176 -4.53 -18.86 -5.51
C ALA A 176 -5.19 -19.83 -6.50
N ALA A 177 -5.77 -19.30 -7.58
CA ALA A 177 -6.37 -20.08 -8.67
C ALA A 177 -5.35 -20.48 -9.76
N GLY A 178 -4.08 -20.08 -9.65
CA GLY A 178 -3.04 -20.37 -10.65
C GLY A 178 -3.25 -19.64 -11.99
N ARG A 179 -4.01 -18.54 -12.02
CA ARG A 179 -4.24 -17.73 -13.23
C ARG A 179 -3.14 -16.73 -13.52
N ILE A 180 -2.24 -16.50 -12.54
CA ILE A 180 -1.01 -15.74 -12.64
C ILE A 180 0.13 -16.54 -12.02
N ASP A 181 1.36 -16.32 -12.51
CA ASP A 181 2.55 -17.05 -12.03
C ASP A 181 3.03 -16.54 -10.68
N ALA A 182 2.92 -15.23 -10.45
CA ALA A 182 3.33 -14.55 -9.23
C ALA A 182 2.48 -13.28 -9.02
N ALA A 183 2.59 -12.70 -7.84
CA ALA A 183 2.03 -11.39 -7.53
C ALA A 183 3.08 -10.51 -6.84
N LEU A 184 2.92 -9.18 -6.91
CA LEU A 184 3.76 -8.21 -6.20
C LEU A 184 2.89 -7.25 -5.39
N ALA A 185 3.13 -7.17 -4.09
CA ALA A 185 2.45 -6.26 -3.16
C ALA A 185 3.26 -6.11 -1.86
N ALA A 186 2.71 -5.42 -0.87
CA ALA A 186 3.24 -5.46 0.49
C ALA A 186 3.30 -6.91 1.01
N ALA A 187 4.44 -7.32 1.55
CA ALA A 187 4.65 -8.68 2.03
C ALA A 187 3.59 -9.12 3.05
N VAL A 188 3.15 -8.18 3.91
CA VAL A 188 2.14 -8.44 4.94
C VAL A 188 0.77 -8.81 4.35
N ALA A 189 0.41 -8.27 3.19
CA ALA A 189 -0.87 -8.61 2.54
C ALA A 189 -0.92 -10.09 2.14
N PHE A 190 0.18 -10.65 1.63
CA PHE A 190 0.26 -12.06 1.29
C PHE A 190 0.28 -12.97 2.51
N THR A 191 1.02 -12.60 3.56
CA THR A 191 1.10 -13.39 4.79
C THR A 191 -0.25 -13.40 5.53
N ASP A 192 -0.98 -12.29 5.55
CA ASP A 192 -2.33 -12.20 6.10
C ASP A 192 -3.31 -13.06 5.28
N TYR A 193 -3.25 -12.97 3.93
CA TYR A 193 -4.09 -13.78 3.06
C TYR A 193 -3.83 -15.28 3.25
N ALA A 194 -2.55 -15.72 3.27
CA ALA A 194 -2.20 -17.12 3.50
C ALA A 194 -2.77 -17.64 4.82
N LYS A 195 -2.62 -16.86 5.90
CA LYS A 195 -3.13 -17.19 7.23
C LYS A 195 -4.65 -17.30 7.27
N LYS A 196 -5.37 -16.38 6.65
CA LYS A 196 -6.84 -16.33 6.68
C LYS A 196 -7.49 -17.35 5.75
N SER A 197 -6.94 -17.53 4.57
CA SER A 197 -7.50 -18.42 3.55
C SER A 197 -7.07 -19.89 3.70
N GLY A 198 -6.00 -20.16 4.46
CA GLY A 198 -5.35 -21.47 4.51
C GLY A 198 -4.66 -21.87 3.20
N LYS A 199 -4.47 -20.93 2.27
CA LYS A 199 -3.77 -21.18 1.00
C LYS A 199 -2.25 -21.15 1.21
N ASN A 200 -1.54 -22.04 0.52
CA ASN A 200 -0.09 -22.15 0.59
C ASN A 200 0.58 -21.08 -0.31
N VAL A 201 0.44 -19.83 0.06
CA VAL A 201 1.13 -18.69 -0.58
C VAL A 201 2.47 -18.50 0.12
N VAL A 202 3.54 -18.40 -0.66
CA VAL A 202 4.91 -18.21 -0.16
C VAL A 202 5.54 -16.98 -0.80
N LEU A 203 6.32 -16.26 -0.02
CA LEU A 203 7.11 -15.12 -0.51
C LEU A 203 8.37 -15.65 -1.21
N VAL A 204 8.75 -15.02 -2.32
CA VAL A 204 9.93 -15.39 -3.11
C VAL A 204 10.74 -14.17 -3.51
N GLY A 205 12.05 -14.38 -3.71
CA GLY A 205 12.97 -13.28 -3.96
C GLY A 205 13.22 -12.45 -2.68
N PRO A 206 13.80 -11.25 -2.84
CA PRO A 206 14.07 -10.38 -1.70
C PRO A 206 12.81 -9.63 -1.27
N THR A 207 12.78 -9.13 -0.05
CA THR A 207 11.92 -8.02 0.30
C THR A 207 12.51 -6.70 -0.24
N PHE A 208 11.66 -5.79 -0.71
CA PHE A 208 12.05 -4.51 -1.30
C PHE A 208 11.67 -3.35 -0.39
N SER A 209 12.57 -2.38 -0.25
CA SER A 209 12.33 -1.10 0.41
C SER A 209 13.10 0.03 -0.29
N GLY A 210 12.77 1.27 0.02
CA GLY A 210 13.44 2.44 -0.54
C GLY A 210 13.23 2.60 -2.05
N GLY A 211 13.74 3.68 -2.63
CA GLY A 211 13.60 3.98 -4.04
C GLY A 211 12.15 3.96 -4.51
N ASP A 212 11.83 3.10 -5.48
CA ASP A 212 10.47 2.95 -6.01
C ASP A 212 9.43 2.57 -4.94
N PHE A 213 9.84 1.91 -3.87
CA PHE A 213 8.94 1.46 -2.78
C PHE A 213 8.77 2.49 -1.66
N GLY A 214 9.49 3.63 -1.72
CA GLY A 214 9.34 4.72 -0.76
C GLY A 214 9.96 4.42 0.61
N ASN A 215 9.63 5.27 1.59
CA ASN A 215 10.18 5.24 2.94
C ASN A 215 9.03 5.15 3.97
N GLY A 216 8.48 3.96 4.15
CA GLY A 216 7.36 3.71 5.06
C GLY A 216 6.02 4.22 4.53
N VAL A 217 5.00 4.14 5.37
CA VAL A 217 3.60 4.49 5.11
C VAL A 217 3.21 5.69 5.95
N GLY A 218 2.48 6.65 5.37
CA GLY A 218 2.07 7.87 6.05
C GLY A 218 0.68 8.33 5.66
N VAL A 219 0.13 9.27 6.42
CA VAL A 219 -1.15 9.91 6.10
C VAL A 219 -0.95 10.85 4.92
N GLY A 220 -1.62 10.59 3.80
CA GLY A 220 -1.60 11.47 2.62
C GLY A 220 -2.54 12.67 2.83
N ILE A 221 -2.04 13.88 2.59
CA ILE A 221 -2.76 15.14 2.85
C ILE A 221 -2.50 16.11 1.70
N ARG A 222 -3.43 17.02 1.40
CA ARG A 222 -3.17 18.07 0.40
C ARG A 222 -1.98 18.93 0.81
N GLN A 223 -1.19 19.41 -0.17
CA GLN A 223 0.02 20.19 0.10
C GLN A 223 -0.25 21.49 0.85
N GLU A 224 -1.41 22.12 0.60
CA GLU A 224 -1.83 23.35 1.26
C GLU A 224 -2.28 23.15 2.71
N ASP A 225 -2.66 21.95 3.13
CA ASP A 225 -3.23 21.67 4.46
C ASP A 225 -2.15 21.39 5.52
N THR A 226 -1.15 22.28 5.60
CA THR A 226 0.01 22.13 6.51
C THR A 226 -0.36 22.09 8.00
N GLY A 227 -1.50 22.68 8.37
CA GLY A 227 -2.06 22.61 9.71
C GLY A 227 -2.46 21.21 10.07
N LEU A 228 -3.14 20.50 9.15
CA LEU A 228 -3.57 19.11 9.34
C LEU A 228 -2.38 18.16 9.45
N VAL A 229 -1.30 18.38 8.66
CA VAL A 229 -0.03 17.62 8.81
C VAL A 229 0.53 17.73 10.23
N LYS A 230 0.53 18.95 10.79
CA LYS A 230 1.00 19.17 12.16
C LYS A 230 0.13 18.47 13.18
N ASP A 231 -1.17 18.41 12.96
CA ASP A 231 -2.10 17.76 13.88
C ASP A 231 -1.92 16.23 13.88
N PHE A 232 -1.69 15.62 12.72
CA PHE A 232 -1.36 14.19 12.62
C PHE A 232 0.01 13.83 13.19
N ASN A 233 0.94 14.78 13.28
CA ASN A 233 2.31 14.55 13.76
C ASN A 233 2.49 14.80 15.28
N LYS A 234 1.46 15.20 16.02
CA LYS A 234 1.47 15.41 17.47
C LYS A 234 1.34 14.09 18.24
#